data_d970c2a86dc45c0d4ea4b10a146dcb1f
#
_entry.id   d970c2a86dc45c0d4ea4b10a146dcb1f
#
_cell.length_a   1.000
_cell.length_b   1.000
_cell.length_c   1.000
_cell.angle_alpha   90.00
_cell.angle_beta   90.00
_cell.angle_gamma   90.00
#
_symmetry.space_group_name_H-M   'P 1'
#
loop_
_entity.id
_entity.type
_entity.pdbx_description
1 polymer ?
#
loop_
_entity_poly.entity_id
_entity_poly.type
_entity_poly.pdbx_seq_one_letter_code
_entity_poly.pdbx_strand_id
1 'polypeptide(L)'
;YLWKQIAERFRDYDQRLLFESYNEMLDEARSWCFSSFAVGYDPVMAEEAYQAINNYAQSFVDVVRATGGNNAVRNLIVNTYGACNGSGNWNPHLQDPLKNMKMPVDKVKDHILFQVHSYPMIDDLTAMEREVTQMLDDLETYLVSQGGPVIVGEWGTFSENPTLENYCHYARWFAGECKRRGIGTFHWMNLSDGMYRSIPCFSSPEIAEAIVKGYHGDGFTPVIPVIEDFDIDYKVTYRDLWSE
;
A
#
# COMPACT_ATOMS: atom_id res chain seq x y z
N TYR A 1 -1.17 -0.25 22.77
CA TYR A 1 -1.52 -1.50 23.46
C TYR A 1 -1.47 -2.71 22.52
N LEU A 2 -2.19 -2.69 21.39
CA LEU A 2 -2.24 -3.81 20.44
C LEU A 2 -0.86 -4.16 19.88
N TRP A 3 -0.11 -3.17 19.41
CA TRP A 3 1.22 -3.39 18.86
C TRP A 3 2.21 -4.00 19.84
N LYS A 4 2.07 -3.74 21.14
CA LYS A 4 2.90 -4.41 22.14
C LYS A 4 2.67 -5.92 22.12
N GLN A 5 1.41 -6.37 22.10
CA GLN A 5 1.05 -7.78 22.08
C GLN A 5 1.51 -8.47 20.79
N ILE A 6 1.27 -7.82 19.63
CA ILE A 6 1.71 -8.32 18.32
C ILE A 6 3.23 -8.45 18.28
N ALA A 7 3.94 -7.40 18.67
CA ALA A 7 5.39 -7.38 18.62
C ALA A 7 6.03 -8.40 19.57
N GLU A 8 5.48 -8.56 20.78
CA GLU A 8 5.91 -9.61 21.72
C GLU A 8 5.70 -11.02 21.15
N ARG A 9 4.53 -11.26 20.54
CA ARG A 9 4.18 -12.57 19.95
C ARG A 9 5.09 -12.96 18.81
N PHE A 10 5.46 -12.01 17.95
CA PHE A 10 6.26 -12.24 16.74
C PHE A 10 7.72 -11.80 16.86
N ARG A 11 8.20 -11.58 18.09
CA ARG A 11 9.52 -11.03 18.39
C ARG A 11 10.68 -11.81 17.74
N ASP A 12 10.57 -13.14 17.70
CA ASP A 12 11.64 -14.03 17.27
C ASP A 12 11.54 -14.42 15.78
N TYR A 13 10.53 -13.91 15.06
CA TYR A 13 10.42 -14.07 13.60
C TYR A 13 11.50 -13.24 12.90
N ASP A 14 12.03 -13.77 11.80
CA ASP A 14 13.13 -13.15 11.08
C ASP A 14 12.75 -11.88 10.31
N GLN A 15 13.71 -11.32 9.57
CA GLN A 15 13.57 -10.04 8.83
C GLN A 15 12.57 -10.10 7.65
N ARG A 16 12.09 -11.27 7.25
CA ARG A 16 11.06 -11.40 6.21
C ARG A 16 9.68 -10.98 6.70
N LEU A 17 9.47 -10.96 8.03
CA LEU A 17 8.27 -10.42 8.63
C LEU A 17 8.44 -8.91 8.82
N LEU A 18 7.63 -8.13 8.12
CA LEU A 18 7.50 -6.69 8.28
C LEU A 18 6.32 -6.36 9.20
N PHE A 19 6.38 -5.25 9.89
CA PHE A 19 5.24 -4.73 10.63
C PHE A 19 4.77 -3.42 10.02
N GLU A 20 3.48 -3.36 9.73
CA GLU A 20 2.81 -2.17 9.24
C GLU A 20 1.91 -1.59 10.35
N SER A 21 2.05 -0.31 10.60
CA SER A 21 1.50 0.36 11.80
C SER A 21 -0.02 0.36 11.87
N TYR A 22 -0.67 0.80 10.82
CA TYR A 22 -2.11 0.98 10.64
C TYR A 22 -2.42 1.07 9.15
N ASN A 23 -3.69 0.91 8.79
CA ASN A 23 -4.15 1.05 7.41
C ASN A 23 -4.44 2.54 7.08
N GLU A 24 -5.58 2.85 6.55
CA GLU A 24 -6.03 4.18 6.13
C GLU A 24 -6.63 4.98 7.31
N MET A 25 -5.83 5.25 8.32
CA MET A 25 -6.29 5.93 9.53
C MET A 25 -6.50 7.41 9.28
N LEU A 26 -7.68 7.90 9.70
CA LEU A 26 -8.11 9.28 9.63
C LEU A 26 -8.57 9.80 11.01
N ASP A 27 -9.46 10.77 11.00
CA ASP A 27 -10.24 11.18 12.16
C ASP A 27 -11.34 10.16 12.52
N GLU A 28 -11.99 10.33 13.66
CA GLU A 28 -12.99 9.39 14.21
C GLU A 28 -14.19 9.14 13.30
N ALA A 29 -14.47 10.03 12.36
CA ALA A 29 -15.69 10.01 11.56
C ALA A 29 -15.53 9.31 10.21
N ARG A 30 -14.31 9.06 9.74
CA ARG A 30 -14.08 8.64 8.35
C ARG A 30 -12.87 7.72 8.19
N SER A 31 -12.97 6.80 7.22
CA SER A 31 -11.99 5.74 6.95
C SER A 31 -11.38 5.79 5.55
N TRP A 32 -11.35 6.96 4.90
CA TRP A 32 -10.79 7.12 3.55
C TRP A 32 -10.03 8.44 3.46
N CYS A 33 -9.10 8.58 2.52
CA CYS A 33 -8.32 9.81 2.35
C CYS A 33 -9.12 11.08 1.95
N PHE A 34 -10.43 11.01 2.04
CA PHE A 34 -11.34 12.14 1.98
C PHE A 34 -11.77 12.50 3.40
N SER A 35 -10.92 13.18 4.11
CA SER A 35 -11.23 13.66 5.44
C SER A 35 -12.40 14.66 5.43
N SER A 36 -12.98 14.89 6.62
CA SER A 36 -14.02 15.89 6.79
C SER A 36 -13.59 17.31 6.37
N PHE A 37 -12.30 17.60 6.40
CA PHE A 37 -11.74 18.87 5.94
C PHE A 37 -11.34 18.88 4.46
N ALA A 38 -11.32 17.75 3.75
CA ALA A 38 -10.93 17.69 2.34
C ALA A 38 -11.94 18.40 1.41
N VAL A 39 -13.21 18.41 1.79
CA VAL A 39 -14.29 19.11 1.04
C VAL A 39 -14.45 20.56 1.49
N GLY A 40 -14.22 20.86 2.77
CA GLY A 40 -14.22 22.20 3.33
C GLY A 40 -12.96 22.35 4.19
N TYR A 41 -11.84 22.66 3.55
CA TYR A 41 -10.55 22.66 4.20
C TYR A 41 -10.48 23.58 5.42
N ASP A 42 -10.17 22.99 6.56
CA ASP A 42 -9.87 23.68 7.81
C ASP A 42 -8.40 23.42 8.17
N PRO A 43 -7.52 24.42 8.10
CA PRO A 43 -6.08 24.22 8.34
C PRO A 43 -5.75 23.81 9.77
N VAL A 44 -6.58 24.19 10.75
CA VAL A 44 -6.34 23.80 12.15
C VAL A 44 -6.65 22.33 12.35
N MET A 45 -7.81 21.87 11.87
CA MET A 45 -8.16 20.43 11.91
C MET A 45 -7.18 19.57 11.15
N ALA A 46 -6.70 20.05 9.99
CA ALA A 46 -5.72 19.34 9.20
C ALA A 46 -4.39 19.18 9.94
N GLU A 47 -3.88 20.25 10.54
CA GLU A 47 -2.63 20.20 11.32
C GLU A 47 -2.76 19.24 12.51
N GLU A 48 -3.86 19.28 13.25
CA GLU A 48 -4.13 18.36 14.37
C GLU A 48 -4.18 16.90 13.90
N ALA A 49 -4.82 16.63 12.75
CA ALA A 49 -4.92 15.29 12.19
C ALA A 49 -3.54 14.75 11.73
N TYR A 50 -2.74 15.56 11.03
CA TYR A 50 -1.39 15.16 10.62
C TYR A 50 -0.48 14.94 11.82
N GLN A 51 -0.57 15.79 12.83
CA GLN A 51 0.17 15.61 14.07
C GLN A 51 -0.23 14.33 14.81
N ALA A 52 -1.52 13.98 14.82
CA ALA A 52 -2.00 12.72 15.40
C ALA A 52 -1.39 11.50 14.68
N ILE A 53 -1.36 11.50 13.35
CA ILE A 53 -0.75 10.42 12.57
C ILE A 53 0.76 10.30 12.84
N ASN A 54 1.49 11.40 12.90
CA ASN A 54 2.91 11.40 13.26
C ASN A 54 3.14 10.83 14.67
N ASN A 55 2.26 11.16 15.63
CA ASN A 55 2.32 10.62 17.00
C ASN A 55 2.03 9.11 17.04
N TYR A 56 1.07 8.63 16.24
CA TYR A 56 0.81 7.18 16.12
C TYR A 56 1.99 6.45 15.52
N ALA A 57 2.59 6.99 14.45
CA ALA A 57 3.78 6.42 13.82
C ALA A 57 4.95 6.33 14.82
N GLN A 58 5.22 7.40 15.58
CA GLN A 58 6.26 7.39 16.61
C GLN A 58 5.96 6.37 17.72
N SER A 59 4.73 6.36 18.22
CA SER A 59 4.31 5.40 19.28
C SER A 59 4.43 3.95 18.82
N PHE A 60 4.13 3.66 17.55
CA PHE A 60 4.30 2.34 16.96
C PHE A 60 5.78 1.92 16.97
N VAL A 61 6.66 2.77 16.46
CA VAL A 61 8.11 2.51 16.41
C VAL A 61 8.64 2.25 17.83
N ASP A 62 8.34 3.14 18.77
CA ASP A 62 8.81 3.04 20.16
C ASP A 62 8.38 1.74 20.82
N VAL A 63 7.10 1.38 20.68
CA VAL A 63 6.54 0.17 21.28
C VAL A 63 7.15 -1.09 20.66
N VAL A 64 7.31 -1.16 19.34
CA VAL A 64 7.90 -2.32 18.68
C VAL A 64 9.38 -2.47 19.08
N ARG A 65 10.17 -1.40 19.04
CA ARG A 65 11.58 -1.42 19.42
C ARG A 65 11.80 -1.85 20.87
N ALA A 66 10.91 -1.42 21.77
CA ALA A 66 10.96 -1.77 23.20
C ALA A 66 10.80 -3.28 23.47
N THR A 67 10.22 -4.04 22.58
CA THR A 67 10.06 -5.50 22.76
C THR A 67 11.37 -6.29 22.53
N GLY A 68 12.37 -5.70 21.89
CA GLY A 68 13.69 -6.31 21.70
C GLY A 68 13.67 -7.51 20.73
N GLY A 69 14.65 -8.40 20.84
CA GLY A 69 14.82 -9.52 19.92
C GLY A 69 14.98 -9.03 18.47
N ASN A 70 14.40 -9.73 17.50
CA ASN A 70 14.46 -9.34 16.09
C ASN A 70 13.69 -8.04 15.81
N ASN A 71 12.77 -7.62 16.69
CA ASN A 71 12.10 -6.34 16.57
C ASN A 71 13.01 -5.12 16.79
N ALA A 72 14.17 -5.33 17.41
CA ALA A 72 15.16 -4.26 17.57
C ALA A 72 15.66 -3.71 16.23
N VAL A 73 15.65 -4.53 15.16
CA VAL A 73 16.12 -4.18 13.81
C VAL A 73 15.12 -4.53 12.71
N ARG A 74 13.86 -4.83 13.06
CA ARG A 74 12.80 -5.15 12.09
C ARG A 74 12.47 -3.94 11.24
N ASN A 75 12.24 -4.16 9.93
CA ASN A 75 11.68 -3.12 9.08
C ASN A 75 10.23 -2.82 9.49
N LEU A 76 9.95 -1.54 9.68
CA LEU A 76 8.65 -1.03 10.11
C LEU A 76 8.07 -0.14 9.02
N ILE A 77 6.77 -0.22 8.81
CA ILE A 77 6.06 0.53 7.79
C ILE A 77 5.09 1.48 8.49
N VAL A 78 5.13 2.75 8.13
CA VAL A 78 4.24 3.79 8.63
C VAL A 78 3.49 4.43 7.47
N ASN A 79 2.18 4.61 7.65
CA ASN A 79 1.31 5.15 6.62
C ASN A 79 1.13 6.66 6.79
N THR A 80 0.96 7.36 5.68
CA THR A 80 0.50 8.74 5.67
C THR A 80 -0.94 8.83 6.19
N TYR A 81 -1.42 10.04 6.47
CA TYR A 81 -2.82 10.27 6.84
C TYR A 81 -3.74 9.70 5.77
N GLY A 82 -4.60 8.74 6.15
CA GLY A 82 -5.49 8.03 5.23
C GLY A 82 -4.78 7.23 4.13
N ALA A 83 -3.50 6.89 4.31
CA ALA A 83 -2.64 6.35 3.26
C ALA A 83 -2.62 7.22 1.98
N CYS A 84 -2.90 8.53 2.10
CA CYS A 84 -2.92 9.47 0.98
C CYS A 84 -1.57 9.52 0.28
N ASN A 85 -1.63 9.56 -1.05
CA ASN A 85 -0.49 9.56 -1.94
C ASN A 85 -0.20 10.92 -2.61
N GLY A 86 -0.97 11.97 -2.27
CA GLY A 86 -0.82 13.30 -2.85
C GLY A 86 -1.43 13.47 -4.25
N SER A 87 -1.99 12.42 -4.85
CA SER A 87 -2.66 12.55 -6.14
C SER A 87 -4.06 13.14 -6.00
N GLY A 88 -4.45 13.92 -6.97
CA GLY A 88 -5.77 14.51 -7.07
C GLY A 88 -5.70 15.99 -7.43
N ASN A 89 -5.67 16.29 -8.73
CA ASN A 89 -5.73 17.68 -9.22
C ASN A 89 -7.01 18.43 -8.82
N TRP A 90 -8.02 17.68 -8.37
CA TRP A 90 -9.31 18.22 -7.92
C TRP A 90 -9.28 18.72 -6.47
N ASN A 91 -8.28 18.34 -5.66
CA ASN A 91 -8.11 18.82 -4.31
C ASN A 91 -6.61 19.03 -3.99
N PRO A 92 -6.11 20.27 -4.01
CA PRO A 92 -4.70 20.56 -3.76
C PRO A 92 -4.25 20.20 -2.34
N HIS A 93 -5.17 20.07 -1.38
CA HIS A 93 -4.85 19.70 0.00
C HIS A 93 -4.54 18.21 0.17
N LEU A 94 -4.76 17.36 -0.84
CA LEU A 94 -4.35 15.95 -0.79
C LEU A 94 -2.82 15.78 -0.77
N GLN A 95 -2.05 16.78 -1.17
CA GLN A 95 -0.60 16.77 -1.01
C GLN A 95 -0.16 17.06 0.42
N ASP A 96 -0.98 17.71 1.22
CA ASP A 96 -0.62 18.09 2.59
C ASP A 96 -0.31 16.88 3.49
N PRO A 97 -1.00 15.72 3.38
CA PRO A 97 -0.61 14.52 4.10
C PRO A 97 0.84 14.07 3.85
N LEU A 98 1.34 14.20 2.62
CA LEU A 98 2.73 13.88 2.28
C LEU A 98 3.71 14.91 2.88
N LYS A 99 3.39 16.20 2.73
CA LYS A 99 4.23 17.32 3.22
C LYS A 99 4.37 17.30 4.74
N ASN A 100 3.33 16.87 5.44
CA ASN A 100 3.26 16.87 6.90
C ASN A 100 3.62 15.54 7.53
N MET A 101 3.78 14.45 6.75
CA MET A 101 4.30 13.19 7.26
C MET A 101 5.78 13.34 7.64
N LYS A 102 6.13 12.89 8.84
CA LYS A 102 7.50 12.97 9.35
C LYS A 102 8.06 11.58 9.56
N MET A 103 9.32 11.40 9.22
CA MET A 103 10.05 10.20 9.57
C MET A 103 10.06 10.06 11.11
N PRO A 104 9.55 8.96 11.67
CA PRO A 104 9.69 8.70 13.09
C PRO A 104 11.16 8.64 13.52
N VAL A 105 11.44 9.12 14.71
CA VAL A 105 12.77 8.96 15.32
C VAL A 105 12.96 7.49 15.67
N ASP A 106 14.00 6.88 15.14
CA ASP A 106 14.38 5.50 15.43
C ASP A 106 15.85 5.42 15.83
N LYS A 107 16.15 4.54 16.78
CA LYS A 107 17.53 4.23 17.18
C LYS A 107 18.28 3.44 16.10
N VAL A 108 17.54 2.78 15.22
CA VAL A 108 18.05 1.96 14.12
C VAL A 108 17.84 2.69 12.81
N LYS A 109 18.92 2.96 12.10
CA LYS A 109 18.86 3.66 10.82
C LYS A 109 18.34 2.73 9.72
N ASP A 110 17.67 3.32 8.74
CA ASP A 110 17.28 2.66 7.48
C ASP A 110 16.33 1.46 7.64
N HIS A 111 15.52 1.46 8.71
CA HIS A 111 14.56 0.40 9.00
C HIS A 111 13.11 0.89 9.10
N ILE A 112 12.83 2.09 8.61
CA ILE A 112 11.47 2.63 8.50
C ILE A 112 11.16 2.92 7.04
N LEU A 113 9.99 2.45 6.60
CA LEU A 113 9.44 2.68 5.27
C LEU A 113 8.16 3.49 5.41
N PHE A 114 7.89 4.34 4.42
CA PHE A 114 6.59 4.98 4.27
C PHE A 114 5.68 4.14 3.37
N GLN A 115 4.38 4.20 3.63
CA GLN A 115 3.37 3.58 2.80
C GLN A 115 2.27 4.56 2.41
N VAL A 116 1.81 4.39 1.18
CA VAL A 116 0.63 5.06 0.60
C VAL A 116 -0.19 4.05 -0.18
N HIS A 117 -1.44 4.41 -0.50
CA HIS A 117 -2.31 3.65 -1.39
C HIS A 117 -2.59 4.45 -2.67
N SER A 118 -2.87 3.77 -3.80
CA SER A 118 -3.07 4.42 -5.10
C SER A 118 -4.15 3.75 -5.93
N TYR A 119 -5.22 4.49 -6.23
CA TYR A 119 -6.35 4.00 -7.01
C TYR A 119 -6.76 5.03 -8.08
N PRO A 120 -5.94 5.28 -9.12
CA PRO A 120 -6.29 6.23 -10.17
C PRO A 120 -7.46 5.73 -11.02
N MET A 121 -8.12 6.67 -11.72
CA MET A 121 -9.00 6.33 -12.84
C MET A 121 -8.15 5.94 -14.04
N ILE A 122 -8.52 4.87 -14.75
CA ILE A 122 -7.76 4.33 -15.88
C ILE A 122 -8.55 4.34 -17.21
N ASP A 123 -9.61 5.09 -17.25
CA ASP A 123 -10.43 5.25 -18.47
C ASP A 123 -9.70 6.07 -19.53
N ASP A 124 -8.90 7.05 -19.11
CA ASP A 124 -7.97 7.82 -19.95
C ASP A 124 -6.52 7.51 -19.49
N LEU A 125 -5.84 6.65 -20.23
CA LEU A 125 -4.48 6.21 -19.91
C LEU A 125 -3.47 7.37 -19.94
N THR A 126 -3.64 8.35 -20.83
CA THR A 126 -2.74 9.51 -20.90
C THR A 126 -2.87 10.40 -19.66
N ALA A 127 -4.09 10.64 -19.21
CA ALA A 127 -4.35 11.37 -17.97
C ALA A 127 -3.80 10.59 -16.76
N MET A 128 -4.07 9.30 -16.70
CA MET A 128 -3.58 8.42 -15.66
C MET A 128 -2.06 8.43 -15.54
N GLU A 129 -1.33 8.23 -16.65
CA GLU A 129 0.15 8.23 -16.63
C GLU A 129 0.71 9.55 -16.14
N ARG A 130 0.14 10.68 -16.56
CA ARG A 130 0.54 12.01 -16.07
C ARG A 130 0.31 12.16 -14.56
N GLU A 131 -0.87 11.78 -14.07
CA GLU A 131 -1.24 11.95 -12.65
C GLU A 131 -0.43 11.02 -11.75
N VAL A 132 -0.26 9.77 -12.15
CA VAL A 132 0.55 8.81 -11.40
C VAL A 132 2.03 9.18 -11.45
N THR A 133 2.55 9.70 -12.56
CA THR A 133 3.93 10.22 -12.61
C THR A 133 4.10 11.35 -11.60
N GLN A 134 3.18 12.32 -11.55
CA GLN A 134 3.22 13.40 -10.57
C GLN A 134 3.15 12.87 -9.13
N MET A 135 2.29 11.89 -8.87
CA MET A 135 2.21 11.22 -7.58
C MET A 135 3.57 10.61 -7.18
N LEU A 136 4.20 9.86 -8.07
CA LEU A 136 5.51 9.26 -7.80
C LEU A 136 6.60 10.30 -7.55
N ASP A 137 6.58 11.43 -8.28
CA ASP A 137 7.48 12.56 -8.04
C ASP A 137 7.25 13.21 -6.67
N ASP A 138 5.98 13.33 -6.25
CA ASP A 138 5.62 13.84 -4.93
C ASP A 138 6.08 12.89 -3.80
N LEU A 139 5.97 11.58 -3.98
CA LEU A 139 6.50 10.60 -3.02
C LEU A 139 8.02 10.73 -2.86
N GLU A 140 8.76 10.90 -3.95
CA GLU A 140 10.19 11.15 -3.90
C GLU A 140 10.52 12.47 -3.18
N THR A 141 9.76 13.51 -3.50
CA THR A 141 9.98 14.87 -2.97
C THR A 141 9.71 14.96 -1.48
N TYR A 142 8.63 14.37 -1.00
CA TYR A 142 8.16 14.58 0.38
C TYR A 142 8.48 13.43 1.33
N LEU A 143 8.62 12.20 0.84
CA LEU A 143 8.85 11.03 1.70
C LEU A 143 10.27 10.47 1.55
N VAL A 144 10.67 10.08 0.33
CA VAL A 144 12.00 9.49 0.11
C VAL A 144 13.11 10.45 0.52
N SER A 145 12.95 11.75 0.29
CA SER A 145 13.90 12.78 0.71
C SER A 145 14.17 12.82 2.22
N GLN A 146 13.30 12.24 3.04
CA GLN A 146 13.50 12.11 4.48
C GLN A 146 14.41 10.92 4.87
N GLY A 147 14.81 10.08 3.91
CA GLY A 147 15.73 8.96 4.11
C GLY A 147 15.05 7.60 4.27
N GLY A 148 13.73 7.50 4.07
CA GLY A 148 12.99 6.22 4.08
C GLY A 148 12.50 5.84 2.69
N PRO A 149 12.61 4.56 2.29
CA PRO A 149 11.97 4.09 1.06
C PRO A 149 10.45 4.16 1.19
N VAL A 150 9.78 4.21 0.05
CA VAL A 150 8.31 4.22 -0.04
C VAL A 150 7.83 2.92 -0.66
N ILE A 151 6.71 2.42 -0.17
CA ILE A 151 5.93 1.37 -0.83
C ILE A 151 4.53 1.89 -1.15
N VAL A 152 3.96 1.43 -2.25
CA VAL A 152 2.53 1.54 -2.53
C VAL A 152 1.90 0.23 -2.06
N GLY A 153 1.40 0.23 -0.83
CA GLY A 153 0.96 -0.97 -0.12
C GLY A 153 -0.37 -1.51 -0.61
N GLU A 154 -1.15 -0.65 -1.25
CA GLU A 154 -2.34 -1.04 -2.01
C GLU A 154 -2.40 -0.23 -3.29
N TRP A 155 -2.69 -0.89 -4.40
CA TRP A 155 -2.99 -0.21 -5.64
C TRP A 155 -3.95 -1.00 -6.52
N GLY A 156 -4.76 -0.29 -7.25
CA GLY A 156 -5.77 -0.78 -8.16
C GLY A 156 -6.38 0.38 -8.92
N THR A 157 -7.67 0.37 -9.18
CA THR A 157 -8.35 1.49 -9.84
C THR A 157 -9.73 1.74 -9.24
N PHE A 158 -10.18 2.99 -9.30
CA PHE A 158 -11.56 3.40 -9.02
C PHE A 158 -12.43 3.48 -10.28
N SER A 159 -11.91 3.21 -11.48
CA SER A 159 -12.75 3.08 -12.67
C SER A 159 -13.80 1.99 -12.45
N GLU A 160 -15.07 2.32 -12.67
CA GLU A 160 -16.18 1.39 -12.40
C GLU A 160 -16.17 0.16 -13.32
N ASN A 161 -15.82 0.35 -14.59
CA ASN A 161 -15.82 -0.70 -15.61
C ASN A 161 -14.60 -0.58 -16.53
N PRO A 162 -13.38 -0.73 -16.00
CA PRO A 162 -12.18 -0.61 -16.82
C PRO A 162 -12.12 -1.75 -17.84
N THR A 163 -11.68 -1.45 -19.06
CA THR A 163 -11.39 -2.52 -20.00
C THR A 163 -10.18 -3.33 -19.51
N LEU A 164 -10.14 -4.60 -19.85
CA LEU A 164 -8.99 -5.46 -19.53
C LEU A 164 -7.70 -4.89 -20.14
N GLU A 165 -7.78 -4.33 -21.34
CA GLU A 165 -6.66 -3.70 -22.04
C GLU A 165 -6.11 -2.51 -21.22
N ASN A 166 -6.97 -1.59 -20.77
CA ASN A 166 -6.56 -0.45 -19.96
C ASN A 166 -5.94 -0.92 -18.65
N TYR A 167 -6.54 -1.94 -18.01
CA TYR A 167 -6.01 -2.45 -16.75
C TYR A 167 -4.63 -3.11 -16.93
N CYS A 168 -4.46 -3.92 -17.96
CA CYS A 168 -3.16 -4.54 -18.26
C CYS A 168 -2.10 -3.49 -18.61
N HIS A 169 -2.47 -2.44 -19.38
CA HIS A 169 -1.56 -1.33 -19.65
C HIS A 169 -1.12 -0.63 -18.36
N TYR A 170 -2.09 -0.21 -17.53
CA TYR A 170 -1.82 0.43 -16.25
C TYR A 170 -0.95 -0.46 -15.35
N ALA A 171 -1.34 -1.70 -15.16
CA ALA A 171 -0.64 -2.64 -14.28
C ALA A 171 0.83 -2.83 -14.68
N ARG A 172 1.06 -2.99 -15.97
CA ARG A 172 2.41 -3.14 -16.51
C ARG A 172 3.24 -1.88 -16.38
N TRP A 173 2.67 -0.75 -16.78
CA TRP A 173 3.34 0.54 -16.73
C TRP A 173 3.67 0.95 -15.31
N PHE A 174 2.70 0.84 -14.39
CA PHE A 174 2.85 1.19 -12.98
C PHE A 174 3.93 0.35 -12.28
N ALA A 175 3.91 -0.96 -12.46
CA ALA A 175 4.92 -1.85 -11.89
C ALA A 175 6.33 -1.51 -12.39
N GLY A 176 6.46 -1.17 -13.68
CA GLY A 176 7.71 -0.74 -14.31
C GLY A 176 8.23 0.59 -13.77
N GLU A 177 7.35 1.59 -13.66
CA GLU A 177 7.69 2.93 -13.13
C GLU A 177 8.09 2.86 -11.65
N CYS A 178 7.35 2.12 -10.83
CA CYS A 178 7.68 1.93 -9.43
C CYS A 178 9.04 1.22 -9.26
N LYS A 179 9.28 0.16 -10.03
CA LYS A 179 10.60 -0.51 -10.04
C LYS A 179 11.72 0.45 -10.39
N ARG A 180 11.55 1.26 -11.44
CA ARG A 180 12.57 2.22 -11.90
C ARG A 180 12.93 3.22 -10.80
N ARG A 181 12.00 3.57 -9.93
CA ARG A 181 12.16 4.50 -8.81
C ARG A 181 12.52 3.80 -7.49
N GLY A 182 12.63 2.47 -7.45
CA GLY A 182 12.90 1.71 -6.23
C GLY A 182 11.72 1.67 -5.25
N ILE A 183 10.49 1.86 -5.74
CA ILE A 183 9.26 1.81 -4.97
C ILE A 183 8.67 0.40 -5.04
N GLY A 184 8.45 -0.23 -3.88
CA GLY A 184 7.75 -1.52 -3.78
C GLY A 184 6.25 -1.35 -3.99
N THR A 185 5.57 -2.37 -4.56
CA THR A 185 4.13 -2.29 -4.82
C THR A 185 3.41 -3.59 -4.47
N PHE A 186 2.16 -3.45 -3.98
CA PHE A 186 1.28 -4.56 -3.66
C PHE A 186 -0.08 -4.32 -4.29
N HIS A 187 -0.43 -5.15 -5.30
CA HIS A 187 -1.74 -5.03 -5.95
C HIS A 187 -2.86 -5.40 -4.98
N TRP A 188 -3.86 -4.52 -4.86
CA TRP A 188 -5.00 -4.78 -4.00
C TRP A 188 -6.00 -5.67 -4.71
N MET A 189 -5.97 -6.85 -4.30
CA MET A 189 -6.82 -7.94 -4.00
C MET A 189 -7.64 -8.57 -5.15
N ASN A 190 -7.75 -8.00 -6.32
CA ASN A 190 -8.67 -8.48 -7.35
C ASN A 190 -8.04 -9.40 -8.42
N LEU A 191 -6.88 -10.00 -8.13
CA LEU A 191 -6.29 -11.01 -9.02
C LEU A 191 -6.77 -12.42 -8.69
N SER A 192 -7.29 -12.64 -7.49
CA SER A 192 -7.98 -13.86 -7.12
C SER A 192 -9.39 -13.53 -6.67
N ASP A 193 -10.38 -14.23 -7.19
CA ASP A 193 -11.75 -14.20 -6.67
C ASP A 193 -11.73 -14.53 -5.16
N GLY A 194 -12.56 -13.84 -4.38
CA GLY A 194 -12.64 -14.05 -2.92
C GLY A 194 -12.89 -15.51 -2.52
N MET A 195 -13.54 -16.29 -3.38
CA MET A 195 -13.76 -17.72 -3.21
C MET A 195 -12.47 -18.54 -3.30
N TYR A 196 -11.48 -18.05 -4.05
CA TYR A 196 -10.23 -18.77 -4.35
C TYR A 196 -9.02 -18.24 -3.61
N ARG A 197 -9.17 -17.37 -2.63
CA ARG A 197 -8.04 -16.76 -1.89
C ARG A 197 -7.11 -17.78 -1.22
N SER A 198 -7.62 -18.94 -0.87
CA SER A 198 -6.83 -20.04 -0.30
C SER A 198 -6.09 -20.88 -1.35
N ILE A 199 -6.34 -20.64 -2.64
CA ILE A 199 -5.78 -21.38 -3.75
C ILE A 199 -4.73 -20.49 -4.42
N PRO A 200 -3.51 -20.98 -4.68
CA PRO A 200 -2.46 -20.18 -5.29
C PRO A 200 -2.66 -20.03 -6.81
N CYS A 201 -3.80 -19.46 -7.21
CA CYS A 201 -4.14 -19.16 -8.59
C CYS A 201 -4.67 -17.76 -8.76
N PHE A 202 -4.76 -17.31 -10.01
CA PHE A 202 -5.27 -15.99 -10.38
C PHE A 202 -6.56 -16.10 -11.18
N SER A 203 -7.57 -15.31 -10.79
CA SER A 203 -8.81 -15.13 -11.57
C SER A 203 -8.65 -14.12 -12.70
N SER A 204 -7.59 -13.32 -12.68
CA SER A 204 -7.24 -12.34 -13.71
C SER A 204 -5.79 -12.53 -14.11
N PRO A 205 -5.45 -13.66 -14.81
CA PRO A 205 -4.08 -14.03 -15.12
C PRO A 205 -3.38 -13.00 -16.03
N GLU A 206 -4.13 -12.32 -16.91
CA GLU A 206 -3.59 -11.30 -17.80
C GLU A 206 -3.06 -10.09 -17.03
N ILE A 207 -3.75 -9.67 -15.96
CA ILE A 207 -3.30 -8.56 -15.09
C ILE A 207 -2.08 -9.01 -14.29
N ALA A 208 -2.09 -10.24 -13.75
CA ALA A 208 -0.93 -10.78 -13.04
C ALA A 208 0.30 -10.85 -13.95
N GLU A 209 0.13 -11.31 -15.20
CA GLU A 209 1.19 -11.33 -16.19
C GLU A 209 1.70 -9.92 -16.52
N ALA A 210 0.80 -8.96 -16.68
CA ALA A 210 1.14 -7.56 -16.96
C ALA A 210 2.00 -6.95 -15.82
N ILE A 211 1.64 -7.18 -14.55
CA ILE A 211 2.42 -6.76 -13.39
C ILE A 211 3.83 -7.35 -13.43
N VAL A 212 3.93 -8.68 -13.61
CA VAL A 212 5.21 -9.38 -13.59
C VAL A 212 6.10 -8.92 -14.75
N LYS A 213 5.55 -8.76 -15.95
CA LYS A 213 6.27 -8.25 -17.13
C LYS A 213 6.67 -6.78 -16.96
N GLY A 214 5.84 -5.96 -16.32
CA GLY A 214 6.20 -4.58 -15.97
C GLY A 214 7.43 -4.54 -15.05
N TYR A 215 7.49 -5.41 -14.08
CA TYR A 215 8.60 -5.49 -13.14
C TYR A 215 9.87 -6.12 -13.76
N HIS A 216 9.76 -7.23 -14.48
CA HIS A 216 10.91 -8.01 -14.98
C HIS A 216 11.30 -7.70 -16.41
N GLY A 217 10.43 -7.07 -17.22
CA GLY A 217 10.60 -6.82 -18.65
C GLY A 217 10.09 -7.98 -19.51
N ASP A 218 10.00 -7.74 -20.82
CA ASP A 218 9.42 -8.67 -21.79
C ASP A 218 10.19 -10.00 -21.95
N GLY A 219 11.46 -10.00 -21.63
CA GLY A 219 12.28 -11.21 -21.67
C GLY A 219 11.97 -12.23 -20.56
N PHE A 220 11.14 -11.86 -19.58
CA PHE A 220 10.74 -12.75 -18.50
C PHE A 220 9.42 -13.44 -18.87
N THR A 221 9.38 -14.77 -18.76
CA THR A 221 8.17 -15.56 -18.95
C THR A 221 7.64 -16.00 -17.59
N PRO A 222 6.58 -15.36 -17.05
CA PRO A 222 6.02 -15.75 -15.78
C PRO A 222 5.26 -17.07 -15.89
N VAL A 223 5.24 -17.83 -14.81
CA VAL A 223 4.28 -18.92 -14.62
C VAL A 223 3.13 -18.33 -13.80
N ILE A 224 1.97 -18.20 -14.42
CA ILE A 224 0.76 -17.64 -13.81
C ILE A 224 -0.24 -18.80 -13.62
N PRO A 225 -0.33 -19.39 -12.44
CA PRO A 225 -1.30 -20.45 -12.20
C PRO A 225 -2.74 -19.92 -12.26
N VAL A 226 -3.59 -20.66 -12.94
CA VAL A 226 -5.04 -20.40 -13.06
C VAL A 226 -5.83 -21.49 -12.34
N ILE A 227 -7.12 -21.26 -12.11
CA ILE A 227 -7.95 -22.19 -11.32
C ILE A 227 -8.02 -23.59 -11.93
N GLU A 228 -8.00 -23.69 -13.26
CA GLU A 228 -8.04 -24.94 -14.01
C GLU A 228 -6.81 -25.83 -13.79
N ASP A 229 -5.71 -25.27 -13.29
CA ASP A 229 -4.49 -26.01 -12.93
C ASP A 229 -4.65 -26.83 -11.65
N PHE A 230 -5.76 -26.63 -10.92
CA PHE A 230 -6.01 -27.26 -9.63
C PHE A 230 -7.24 -28.17 -9.69
N ASP A 231 -7.08 -29.42 -9.25
CA ASP A 231 -8.20 -30.34 -9.06
C ASP A 231 -8.90 -30.02 -7.73
N ILE A 232 -9.85 -29.09 -7.79
CA ILE A 232 -10.51 -28.55 -6.60
C ILE A 232 -12.01 -28.83 -6.65
N ASP A 233 -12.52 -29.41 -5.58
CA ASP A 233 -13.97 -29.47 -5.37
C ASP A 233 -14.49 -28.09 -4.93
N TYR A 234 -15.03 -27.34 -5.90
CA TYR A 234 -15.59 -25.99 -5.72
C TYR A 234 -16.76 -25.90 -4.70
N LYS A 235 -17.15 -27.00 -4.10
CA LYS A 235 -18.20 -27.03 -3.07
C LYS A 235 -17.68 -26.72 -1.67
N VAL A 236 -16.38 -26.66 -1.46
CA VAL A 236 -15.78 -26.27 -0.17
C VAL A 236 -15.96 -24.78 0.01
N THR A 237 -16.90 -24.39 0.85
CA THR A 237 -17.15 -22.98 1.18
C THR A 237 -16.23 -22.51 2.30
N TYR A 238 -16.06 -21.20 2.45
CA TYR A 238 -15.27 -20.58 3.54
C TYR A 238 -15.74 -21.04 4.93
N ARG A 239 -17.01 -21.46 5.08
CA ARG A 239 -17.56 -22.04 6.31
C ARG A 239 -16.97 -23.41 6.64
N ASP A 240 -16.67 -24.19 5.61
CA ASP A 240 -16.17 -25.56 5.79
C ASP A 240 -14.71 -25.58 6.25
N LEU A 241 -13.94 -24.51 5.98
CA LEU A 241 -12.55 -24.36 6.40
C LEU A 241 -12.38 -23.91 7.87
N TRP A 242 -13.45 -23.44 8.52
CA TRP A 242 -13.43 -22.94 9.90
C TRP A 242 -14.27 -23.76 10.88
N SER A 243 -14.78 -24.90 10.43
CA SER A 243 -15.63 -25.79 11.24
C SER A 243 -14.88 -26.96 11.91
N GLU A 244 -13.53 -26.95 11.89
CA GLU A 244 -12.68 -27.89 12.63
C GLU A 244 -12.03 -27.27 13.86
#